data_7448ccd8c0bc2284ebe78e7a9f11c621
#
_entry.id   7448ccd8c0bc2284ebe78e7a9f11c621
#
_cell.length_a   1.000
_cell.length_b   1.000
_cell.length_c   1.000
_cell.angle_alpha   90.00
_cell.angle_beta   90.00
_cell.angle_gamma   90.00
#
_symmetry.space_group_name_H-M   'P 1'
#
loop_
_entity.id
_entity.type
_entity.pdbx_description
1 polymer ?
#
loop_
_entity_poly.entity_id
_entity_poly.type
_entity_poly.pdbx_seq_one_letter_code
_entity_poly.pdbx_strand_id
1 'polypeptide(L)'
;YTHTKDMQLYSGPVGMQTLSNAGKADATGVELEAKWRFAPGWSWDINGNVIRSEFTNDSELYHGNRVPFVPRYGAGSSVNGVIDTRYGALMPRLAVNLVGPHYFDGDNQLRQGTYATLDSSLGWQATERMNISVYVDNLFDRRYRTYGYMNGSSAVAQVNMGRTVGINTRIDFF
;
A
#
# COMPACT_ATOMS: atom_id res chain seq x y z
N TYR A 1 -18.63 -6.76 -4.64
CA TYR A 1 -18.47 -8.22 -4.45
C TYR A 1 -17.67 -8.81 -5.61
N THR A 2 -16.72 -9.66 -5.29
CA THR A 2 -15.91 -10.40 -6.27
C THR A 2 -15.88 -11.87 -5.87
N HIS A 3 -16.13 -12.76 -6.85
CA HIS A 3 -15.99 -14.20 -6.71
C HIS A 3 -14.83 -14.65 -7.60
N THR A 4 -13.82 -15.31 -7.02
CA THR A 4 -12.66 -15.84 -7.72
C THR A 4 -12.70 -17.36 -7.70
N LYS A 5 -12.53 -17.99 -8.87
CA LYS A 5 -12.42 -19.44 -9.03
C LYS A 5 -10.98 -19.80 -9.36
N ASP A 6 -10.58 -21.01 -8.99
CA ASP A 6 -9.26 -21.58 -9.31
C ASP A 6 -8.10 -20.66 -8.87
N MET A 7 -8.26 -20.06 -7.67
CA MET A 7 -7.20 -19.26 -7.07
C MET A 7 -5.97 -20.11 -6.83
N GLN A 8 -4.81 -19.64 -7.26
CA GLN A 8 -3.55 -20.34 -7.10
C GLN A 8 -2.70 -19.69 -6.02
N LEU A 9 -2.11 -20.52 -5.16
CA LEU A 9 -1.17 -20.10 -4.14
C LEU A 9 0.10 -20.95 -4.20
N TYR A 10 1.23 -20.32 -3.85
CA TYR A 10 2.44 -21.05 -3.55
C TYR A 10 2.35 -21.63 -2.14
N SER A 11 2.57 -22.93 -2.01
CA SER A 11 2.60 -23.65 -0.74
C SER A 11 3.84 -24.55 -0.65
N GLY A 12 4.29 -24.85 0.58
CA GLY A 12 5.44 -25.69 0.83
C GLY A 12 6.68 -24.93 1.34
N PRO A 13 7.71 -25.66 1.80
CA PRO A 13 8.94 -25.07 2.33
C PRO A 13 9.74 -24.35 1.23
N VAL A 14 10.58 -23.41 1.64
CA VAL A 14 11.45 -22.66 0.73
C VAL A 14 12.35 -23.60 -0.08
N GLY A 15 12.42 -23.36 -1.38
CA GLY A 15 13.15 -24.19 -2.33
C GLY A 15 12.38 -25.43 -2.83
N MET A 16 11.21 -25.72 -2.21
CA MET A 16 10.30 -26.79 -2.63
C MET A 16 8.85 -26.29 -2.74
N GLN A 17 8.67 -25.00 -2.96
CA GLN A 17 7.34 -24.41 -3.12
C GLN A 17 6.70 -24.90 -4.41
N THR A 18 5.46 -25.35 -4.33
CA THR A 18 4.63 -25.73 -5.47
C THR A 18 3.48 -24.76 -5.60
N LEU A 19 3.12 -24.44 -6.84
CA LEU A 19 1.90 -23.73 -7.16
C LEU A 19 0.74 -24.73 -7.10
N SER A 20 -0.19 -24.52 -6.19
CA SER A 20 -1.36 -25.37 -6.01
C SER A 20 -2.65 -24.57 -6.17
N ASN A 21 -3.73 -25.24 -6.59
CA ASN A 21 -5.05 -24.65 -6.61
C ASN A 21 -5.57 -24.55 -5.16
N ALA A 22 -5.81 -23.32 -4.71
CA ALA A 22 -6.35 -23.04 -3.38
C ALA A 22 -7.90 -23.02 -3.36
N GLY A 23 -8.54 -23.29 -4.49
CA GLY A 23 -9.98 -23.33 -4.60
C GLY A 23 -10.62 -21.98 -4.95
N LYS A 24 -11.73 -21.66 -4.33
CA LYS A 24 -12.51 -20.43 -4.59
C LYS A 24 -12.41 -19.47 -3.41
N ALA A 25 -12.49 -18.18 -3.71
CA ALA A 25 -12.49 -17.12 -2.71
C ALA A 25 -13.52 -16.06 -3.03
N ASP A 26 -14.11 -15.50 -1.99
CA ASP A 26 -15.05 -14.39 -2.04
C ASP A 26 -14.47 -13.15 -1.39
N ALA A 27 -14.65 -12.01 -2.02
CA ALA A 27 -14.33 -10.72 -1.47
C ALA A 27 -15.54 -9.79 -1.51
N THR A 28 -15.83 -9.16 -0.38
CA THR A 28 -16.87 -8.14 -0.25
C THR A 28 -16.28 -6.92 0.45
N GLY A 29 -16.54 -5.74 -0.08
CA GLY A 29 -15.98 -4.53 0.48
C GLY A 29 -16.72 -3.27 0.07
N VAL A 30 -16.30 -2.18 0.67
CA VAL A 30 -16.73 -0.81 0.36
C VAL A 30 -15.48 0.04 0.22
N GLU A 31 -15.49 0.90 -0.79
CA GLU A 31 -14.45 1.89 -1.05
C GLU A 31 -15.07 3.28 -1.05
N LEU A 32 -14.32 4.24 -0.53
CA LEU A 32 -14.67 5.66 -0.52
C LEU A 32 -13.48 6.46 -1.04
N GLU A 33 -13.76 7.40 -1.95
CA GLU A 33 -12.80 8.41 -2.37
C GLU A 33 -13.48 9.78 -2.32
N ALA A 34 -12.75 10.78 -1.81
CA ALA A 34 -13.19 12.15 -1.76
C ALA A 34 -12.03 13.10 -2.03
N LYS A 35 -12.31 14.16 -2.76
CA LYS A 35 -11.38 15.26 -3.01
C LYS A 35 -12.07 16.58 -2.73
N TRP A 36 -11.48 17.35 -1.84
CA TRP A 36 -11.99 18.67 -1.46
C TRP A 36 -10.96 19.77 -1.74
N ARG A 37 -11.35 20.74 -2.53
CA ARG A 37 -10.57 21.97 -2.73
C ARG A 37 -11.03 23.00 -1.71
N PHE A 38 -10.31 23.14 -0.62
CA PHE A 38 -10.73 23.96 0.53
C PHE A 38 -10.20 25.41 0.46
N ALA A 39 -9.21 25.68 -0.40
CA ALA A 39 -8.69 27.01 -0.67
C ALA A 39 -8.09 27.07 -2.08
N PRO A 40 -7.88 28.26 -2.67
CA PRO A 40 -7.15 28.41 -3.92
C PRO A 40 -5.76 27.76 -3.84
N GLY A 41 -5.46 26.87 -4.79
CA GLY A 41 -4.20 26.13 -4.82
C GLY A 41 -4.08 24.98 -3.81
N TRP A 42 -5.11 24.71 -2.97
CA TRP A 42 -5.04 23.65 -1.95
C TRP A 42 -6.14 22.60 -2.12
N SER A 43 -5.76 21.35 -2.00
CA SER A 43 -6.70 20.24 -1.99
C SER A 43 -6.38 19.25 -0.87
N TRP A 44 -7.44 18.60 -0.41
CA TRP A 44 -7.40 17.47 0.51
C TRP A 44 -8.01 16.26 -0.19
N ASP A 45 -7.22 15.21 -0.37
CA ASP A 45 -7.64 13.94 -0.93
C ASP A 45 -7.74 12.92 0.20
N ILE A 46 -8.85 12.18 0.23
CA ILE A 46 -9.12 11.15 1.22
C ILE A 46 -9.58 9.91 0.47
N ASN A 47 -9.05 8.76 0.84
CA ASN A 47 -9.55 7.47 0.38
C ASN A 47 -9.58 6.47 1.52
N GLY A 48 -10.41 5.45 1.39
CA GLY A 48 -10.48 4.38 2.36
C GLY A 48 -11.26 3.20 1.83
N ASN A 49 -10.91 2.02 2.31
CA ASN A 49 -11.62 0.79 2.00
C ASN A 49 -11.74 -0.11 3.22
N VAL A 50 -12.77 -0.96 3.20
CA VAL A 50 -12.91 -2.09 4.12
C VAL A 50 -13.25 -3.30 3.29
N ILE A 51 -12.46 -4.38 3.44
CA ILE A 51 -12.59 -5.59 2.63
C ILE A 51 -12.63 -6.82 3.55
N ARG A 52 -13.60 -7.68 3.31
CA ARG A 52 -13.63 -9.05 3.82
C ARG A 52 -13.35 -9.99 2.64
N SER A 53 -12.25 -10.71 2.70
CA SER A 53 -11.85 -11.68 1.68
C SER A 53 -11.51 -12.99 2.34
N GLU A 54 -12.20 -14.06 1.96
CA GLU A 54 -12.09 -15.39 2.59
C GLU A 54 -12.20 -16.50 1.53
N PHE A 55 -11.49 -17.60 1.79
CA PHE A 55 -11.66 -18.82 1.00
C PHE A 55 -13.02 -19.46 1.31
N THR A 56 -13.72 -19.90 0.26
CA THR A 56 -15.05 -20.51 0.38
C THR A 56 -14.96 -22.00 0.72
N ASN A 57 -16.12 -22.64 0.90
CA ASN A 57 -16.25 -24.06 1.24
C ASN A 57 -15.65 -25.01 0.21
N ASP A 58 -15.45 -24.57 -1.03
CA ASP A 58 -14.82 -25.37 -2.08
C ASP A 58 -13.27 -25.40 -1.97
N SER A 59 -12.71 -24.69 -0.99
CA SER A 59 -11.28 -24.77 -0.65
C SER A 59 -11.09 -25.85 0.40
N GLU A 60 -10.57 -27.01 0.03
CA GLU A 60 -10.30 -28.11 0.96
C GLU A 60 -9.24 -27.75 2.00
N LEU A 61 -8.26 -26.90 1.62
CA LEU A 61 -7.10 -26.58 2.45
C LEU A 61 -7.30 -25.34 3.33
N TYR A 62 -7.99 -24.30 2.82
CA TYR A 62 -7.98 -22.96 3.43
C TYR A 62 -9.38 -22.43 3.77
N HIS A 63 -10.39 -23.30 3.81
CA HIS A 63 -11.78 -22.90 4.07
C HIS A 63 -11.92 -21.99 5.29
N GLY A 64 -12.55 -20.85 5.10
CA GLY A 64 -12.76 -19.83 6.15
C GLY A 64 -11.54 -18.96 6.49
N ASN A 65 -10.36 -19.31 5.96
CA ASN A 65 -9.18 -18.48 6.09
C ASN A 65 -9.28 -17.24 5.19
N ARG A 66 -8.58 -16.19 5.60
CA ARG A 66 -8.48 -14.96 4.81
C ARG A 66 -7.53 -15.16 3.64
N VAL A 67 -7.88 -14.54 2.52
CA VAL A 67 -6.99 -14.49 1.36
C VAL A 67 -5.73 -13.70 1.73
N PRO A 68 -4.53 -14.27 1.47
CA PRO A 68 -3.26 -13.60 1.75
C PRO A 68 -3.12 -12.27 1.02
N PHE A 69 -2.33 -11.36 1.61
CA PHE A 69 -2.00 -10.04 1.07
C PHE A 69 -3.19 -9.09 0.87
N VAL A 70 -4.36 -9.41 1.42
CA VAL A 70 -5.53 -8.53 1.41
C VAL A 70 -5.72 -7.89 2.78
N PRO A 71 -5.37 -6.60 2.96
CA PRO A 71 -5.63 -5.88 4.20
C PRO A 71 -7.14 -5.77 4.48
N ARG A 72 -7.53 -5.90 5.75
CA ARG A 72 -8.95 -5.78 6.18
C ARG A 72 -9.52 -4.40 5.91
N TYR A 73 -8.68 -3.40 5.97
CA TYR A 73 -9.01 -2.00 5.69
C TYR A 73 -7.75 -1.26 5.26
N GLY A 74 -7.93 -0.20 4.54
CA GLY A 74 -6.91 0.77 4.19
C GLY A 74 -7.47 2.18 4.26
N ALA A 75 -6.63 3.15 4.52
CA ALA A 75 -7.01 4.55 4.42
C ALA A 75 -5.81 5.39 3.97
N GLY A 76 -6.07 6.38 3.15
CA GLY A 76 -5.11 7.37 2.72
C GLY A 76 -5.68 8.78 2.90
N SER A 77 -4.83 9.71 3.29
CA SER A 77 -5.19 11.11 3.37
C SER A 77 -4.01 11.95 2.94
N SER A 78 -4.20 12.90 2.03
CA SER A 78 -3.13 13.81 1.63
C SER A 78 -3.62 15.24 1.43
N VAL A 79 -2.80 16.18 1.92
CA VAL A 79 -2.95 17.60 1.65
C VAL A 79 -1.92 17.99 0.59
N ASN A 80 -2.38 18.65 -0.46
CA ASN A 80 -1.57 19.09 -1.58
C ASN A 80 -1.75 20.59 -1.77
N GLY A 81 -0.66 21.30 -1.98
CA GLY A 81 -0.64 22.74 -2.19
C GLY A 81 0.02 23.14 -3.51
N VAL A 82 -0.41 24.25 -4.06
CA VAL A 82 0.30 25.01 -5.11
C VAL A 82 0.37 26.44 -4.64
N ILE A 83 1.58 26.96 -4.48
CA ILE A 83 1.86 28.30 -3.98
C ILE A 83 2.67 29.04 -5.04
N ASP A 84 2.04 29.95 -5.72
CA ASP A 84 2.70 30.77 -6.73
C ASP A 84 3.64 31.79 -6.05
N THR A 85 4.88 31.83 -6.50
CA THR A 85 5.88 32.77 -6.03
C THR A 85 6.53 33.48 -7.21
N ARG A 86 7.23 34.57 -6.94
CA ARG A 86 8.03 35.29 -7.99
C ARG A 86 9.15 34.43 -8.61
N TYR A 87 9.49 33.30 -8.00
CA TYR A 87 10.55 32.40 -8.45
C TYR A 87 9.99 31.05 -8.98
N GLY A 88 8.71 31.01 -9.32
CA GLY A 88 8.01 29.79 -9.73
C GLY A 88 7.05 29.26 -8.68
N ALA A 89 6.41 28.12 -8.95
CA ALA A 89 5.41 27.54 -8.07
C ALA A 89 6.05 26.51 -7.10
N LEU A 90 5.70 26.59 -5.82
CA LEU A 90 6.01 25.59 -4.81
C LEU A 90 4.83 24.63 -4.66
N MET A 91 5.12 23.33 -4.58
CA MET A 91 4.12 22.26 -4.50
C MET A 91 4.36 21.38 -3.27
N PRO A 92 3.98 21.84 -2.06
CA PRO A 92 4.05 21.02 -0.86
C PRO A 92 3.00 19.90 -0.89
N ARG A 93 3.38 18.71 -0.40
CA ARG A 93 2.49 17.57 -0.18
C ARG A 93 2.83 16.90 1.14
N LEU A 94 1.78 16.52 1.88
CA LEU A 94 1.87 15.68 3.06
C LEU A 94 0.83 14.58 2.93
N ALA A 95 1.23 13.31 3.12
CA ALA A 95 0.35 12.16 2.96
C ALA A 95 0.52 11.15 4.09
N VAL A 96 -0.60 10.66 4.61
CA VAL A 96 -0.67 9.56 5.58
C VAL A 96 -1.28 8.36 4.88
N ASN A 97 -0.66 7.19 5.04
CA ASN A 97 -1.19 5.91 4.57
C ASN A 97 -1.34 4.96 5.75
N LEU A 98 -2.53 4.39 5.92
CA LEU A 98 -2.87 3.40 6.92
C LEU A 98 -3.17 2.07 6.23
N VAL A 99 -2.50 1.01 6.63
CA VAL A 99 -2.71 -0.35 6.13
C VAL A 99 -3.14 -1.25 7.30
N GLY A 100 -4.30 -1.87 7.15
CA GLY A 100 -4.87 -2.79 8.12
C GLY A 100 -4.13 -4.12 8.17
N PRO A 101 -4.50 -4.98 9.12
CA PRO A 101 -3.88 -6.27 9.30
C PRO A 101 -4.21 -7.20 8.13
N HIS A 102 -3.21 -8.00 7.70
CA HIS A 102 -3.34 -9.03 6.69
C HIS A 102 -2.40 -10.20 6.98
N TYR A 103 -2.59 -11.29 6.26
CA TYR A 103 -1.74 -12.49 6.34
C TYR A 103 -0.88 -12.62 5.09
N PHE A 104 0.24 -13.35 5.19
CA PHE A 104 1.13 -13.63 4.09
C PHE A 104 0.95 -15.04 3.52
N ASP A 105 0.22 -15.90 4.22
CA ASP A 105 0.04 -17.32 3.93
C ASP A 105 -1.43 -17.72 3.96
N GLY A 106 -1.77 -18.81 3.25
CA GLY A 106 -3.13 -19.36 3.20
C GLY A 106 -3.61 -19.93 4.54
N ASP A 107 -2.69 -20.41 5.37
CA ASP A 107 -2.97 -20.95 6.72
C ASP A 107 -3.24 -19.86 7.76
N ASN A 108 -3.04 -18.59 7.42
CA ASN A 108 -3.20 -17.44 8.28
C ASN A 108 -2.33 -17.46 9.55
N GLN A 109 -1.14 -18.05 9.48
CA GLN A 109 -0.19 -18.12 10.57
C GLN A 109 0.72 -16.89 10.63
N LEU A 110 1.11 -16.37 9.46
CA LEU A 110 2.02 -15.23 9.33
C LEU A 110 1.23 -13.94 9.10
N ARG A 111 1.24 -13.06 10.09
CA ARG A 111 0.42 -11.84 10.10
C ARG A 111 1.28 -10.59 10.13
N GLN A 112 0.91 -9.59 9.31
CA GLN A 112 1.28 -8.20 9.51
C GLN A 112 0.18 -7.50 10.31
N GLY A 113 0.53 -6.80 11.37
CA GLY A 113 -0.38 -5.92 12.11
C GLY A 113 -0.61 -4.60 11.38
N THR A 114 -1.55 -3.81 11.86
CA THR A 114 -1.79 -2.45 11.33
C THR A 114 -0.54 -1.59 11.44
N TYR A 115 -0.27 -0.83 10.39
CA TYR A 115 0.78 0.19 10.39
C TYR A 115 0.33 1.43 9.61
N ALA A 116 0.99 2.55 9.90
CA ALA A 116 0.83 3.79 9.15
C ALA A 116 2.20 4.36 8.76
N THR A 117 2.26 5.03 7.61
CA THR A 117 3.40 5.82 7.15
C THR A 117 2.98 7.25 6.90
N LEU A 118 3.92 8.17 7.08
CA LEU A 118 3.79 9.57 6.72
C LEU A 118 4.83 9.89 5.65
N ASP A 119 4.37 10.43 4.54
CA ASP A 119 5.20 10.81 3.40
C ASP A 119 5.09 12.31 3.18
N SER A 120 6.18 12.96 2.82
CA SER A 120 6.23 14.39 2.58
C SER A 120 7.04 14.71 1.34
N SER A 121 6.61 15.69 0.57
CA SER A 121 7.39 16.19 -0.55
C SER A 121 7.21 17.70 -0.73
N LEU A 122 8.22 18.33 -1.30
CA LEU A 122 8.19 19.70 -1.76
C LEU A 122 8.70 19.76 -3.19
N GLY A 123 7.81 20.02 -4.13
CA GLY A 123 8.12 20.33 -5.52
C GLY A 123 8.37 21.83 -5.70
N TRP A 124 9.25 22.16 -6.64
CA TRP A 124 9.47 23.51 -7.13
C TRP A 124 9.46 23.50 -8.66
N GLN A 125 8.45 24.12 -9.22
CA GLN A 125 8.38 24.38 -10.67
C GLN A 125 9.04 25.71 -10.96
N ALA A 126 10.35 25.67 -11.23
CA ALA A 126 11.16 26.85 -11.43
C ALA A 126 10.83 27.56 -12.76
N THR A 127 10.49 26.80 -13.80
CA THR A 127 10.03 27.28 -15.11
C THR A 127 8.95 26.35 -15.66
N GLU A 128 8.35 26.70 -16.79
CA GLU A 128 7.38 25.81 -17.47
C GLU A 128 7.97 24.44 -17.85
N ARG A 129 9.29 24.36 -17.96
CA ARG A 129 10.01 23.17 -18.41
C ARG A 129 10.84 22.48 -17.32
N MET A 130 10.96 23.06 -16.14
CA MET A 130 11.82 22.53 -15.09
C MET A 130 11.09 22.37 -13.78
N ASN A 131 11.02 21.16 -13.30
CA ASN A 131 10.48 20.80 -12.00
C ASN A 131 11.54 20.04 -11.20
N ILE A 132 11.76 20.43 -9.95
CA ILE A 132 12.62 19.75 -8.99
C ILE A 132 11.77 19.43 -7.77
N SER A 133 11.87 18.21 -7.24
CA SER A 133 11.21 17.86 -6.00
C SER A 133 12.15 17.11 -5.06
N VAL A 134 12.05 17.42 -3.79
CA VAL A 134 12.63 16.64 -2.70
C VAL A 134 11.50 15.89 -2.00
N TYR A 135 11.78 14.65 -1.58
CA TYR A 135 10.77 13.84 -0.91
C TYR A 135 11.37 13.02 0.22
N VAL A 136 10.53 12.70 1.17
CA VAL A 136 10.80 11.77 2.26
C VAL A 136 9.62 10.82 2.35
N ASP A 137 9.84 9.56 2.05
CA ASP A 137 8.87 8.50 2.27
C ASP A 137 9.10 7.87 3.64
N ASN A 138 8.00 7.52 4.33
CA ASN A 138 8.04 6.91 5.65
C ASN A 138 8.85 7.77 6.65
N LEU A 139 8.46 9.02 6.84
CA LEU A 139 9.17 10.04 7.63
C LEU A 139 9.56 9.57 9.03
N PHE A 140 8.73 8.74 9.68
CA PHE A 140 8.98 8.21 11.03
C PHE A 140 9.75 6.89 11.06
N ASP A 141 10.29 6.43 9.93
CA ASP A 141 11.04 5.17 9.82
C ASP A 141 10.26 3.96 10.35
N ARG A 142 8.94 3.90 10.09
CA ARG A 142 8.11 2.80 10.54
C ARG A 142 8.55 1.49 9.89
N ARG A 143 8.88 0.48 10.69
CA ARG A 143 9.23 -0.86 10.23
C ARG A 143 7.99 -1.74 10.21
N TYR A 144 7.76 -2.41 9.09
CA TYR A 144 6.68 -3.38 8.89
C TYR A 144 7.15 -4.48 7.94
N ARG A 145 6.52 -5.63 8.03
CA ARG A 145 6.82 -6.75 7.15
C ARG A 145 6.13 -6.53 5.79
N THR A 146 6.88 -6.77 4.72
CA THR A 146 6.38 -6.71 3.33
C THR A 146 6.07 -8.11 2.78
N TYR A 147 6.71 -9.12 3.36
CA TYR A 147 6.53 -10.51 3.03
C TYR A 147 6.88 -11.40 4.23
N GLY A 148 6.31 -12.61 4.27
CA GLY A 148 6.66 -13.61 5.26
C GLY A 148 6.36 -15.03 4.77
N TYR A 149 7.17 -15.98 5.22
CA TYR A 149 6.97 -17.40 4.92
C TYR A 149 7.51 -18.29 6.07
N MET A 150 7.02 -19.53 6.12
CA MET A 150 7.54 -20.54 7.05
C MET A 150 8.70 -21.29 6.41
N ASN A 151 9.81 -21.40 7.12
CA ASN A 151 10.94 -22.27 6.78
C ASN A 151 11.05 -23.36 7.86
N GLY A 152 10.43 -24.49 7.63
CA GLY A 152 10.20 -25.50 8.66
C GLY A 152 9.35 -24.93 9.80
N SER A 153 9.86 -24.97 11.02
CA SER A 153 9.21 -24.37 12.21
C SER A 153 9.52 -22.89 12.44
N SER A 154 10.36 -22.28 11.61
CA SER A 154 10.82 -20.91 11.78
C SER A 154 10.07 -19.96 10.85
N ALA A 155 9.56 -18.86 11.38
CA ALA A 155 8.99 -17.77 10.59
C ALA A 155 10.10 -16.84 10.09
N VAL A 156 10.13 -16.58 8.79
CA VAL A 156 11.06 -15.65 8.14
C VAL A 156 10.25 -14.49 7.56
N ALA A 157 10.75 -13.27 7.71
CA ALA A 157 10.07 -12.10 7.18
C ALA A 157 11.04 -11.14 6.49
N GLN A 158 10.58 -10.56 5.39
CA GLN A 158 11.19 -9.39 4.77
C GLN A 158 10.54 -8.15 5.37
N VAL A 159 11.36 -7.16 5.71
CA VAL A 159 10.90 -5.85 6.18
C VAL A 159 11.09 -4.78 5.10
N ASN A 160 10.32 -3.70 5.20
CA ASN A 160 10.47 -2.55 4.32
C ASN A 160 11.85 -1.89 4.46
N MET A 161 12.24 -1.08 3.48
CA MET A 161 13.52 -0.34 3.47
C MET A 161 13.62 0.73 4.58
N GLY A 162 12.47 1.09 5.20
CA GLY A 162 12.40 2.18 6.17
C GLY A 162 12.22 3.53 5.51
N ARG A 163 12.74 4.59 6.17
CA ARG A 163 12.69 5.95 5.62
C ARG A 163 13.60 6.08 4.39
N THR A 164 13.03 6.66 3.33
CA THR A 164 13.75 6.97 2.09
C THR A 164 13.70 8.45 1.84
N VAL A 165 14.83 9.05 1.45
CA VAL A 165 14.95 10.47 1.07
C VAL A 165 15.49 10.53 -0.34
N GLY A 166 14.92 11.39 -1.17
CA GLY A 166 15.37 11.51 -2.55
C GLY A 166 15.07 12.87 -3.17
N ILE A 167 15.68 13.07 -4.32
CA ILE A 167 15.48 14.24 -5.19
C ILE A 167 15.09 13.73 -6.56
N ASN A 168 14.05 14.33 -7.15
CA ASN A 168 13.62 14.07 -8.51
C ASN A 168 13.70 15.38 -9.30
N THR A 169 14.26 15.31 -10.52
CA THR A 169 14.35 16.46 -11.43
C THR A 169 13.76 16.05 -12.78
N ARG A 170 12.83 16.87 -13.28
CA ARG A 170 12.24 16.73 -14.61
C ARG A 170 12.55 17.98 -15.43
N ILE A 171 13.10 17.78 -16.63
CA ILE A 171 13.38 18.82 -17.60
C ILE A 171 12.75 18.41 -18.93
N ASP A 172 11.85 19.25 -19.45
CA ASP A 172 11.20 19.06 -20.74
C ASP A 172 11.97 19.88 -21.78
N PHE A 173 12.54 19.24 -22.79
CA PHE A 173 13.42 19.87 -23.80
C PHE A 173 12.69 20.45 -25.01
N PHE A 174 11.39 20.12 -25.19
CA PHE A 174 10.56 20.56 -26.33
C PHE A 174 9.21 21.10 -25.89
#